data_d3b06c9c55df7f4f00b4b2289169df9a
#
_entry.id   d3b06c9c55df7f4f00b4b2289169df9a
#
_cell.length_a   1.000
_cell.length_b   1.000
_cell.length_c   1.000
_cell.angle_alpha   90.00
_cell.angle_beta   90.00
_cell.angle_gamma   90.00
#
_symmetry.space_group_name_H-M   'P 1'
#
loop_
_entity.id
_entity.type
_entity.pdbx_description
1 polymer ?
#
loop_
_entity_poly.entity_id
_entity_poly.type
_entity_poly.pdbx_seq_one_letter_code
_entity_poly.pdbx_strand_id
1 'polypeptide(L)'
;GIGTFQPKDEKNQDSTELTGDINYRKIAIYGSDSDPRAFNFDGEFNIANRGVIEFIEMLKLDVAFLYDLLGASQEHKIKSKKFAQTDIDEVIIGHTNEPEYRRLENNEFMEALKDRTVRIDIPYITRLRDEIKIYERDFNRRNVRVHIAPHTLEVAAMWAVLTRLEEPKKPNLTLLQKLKLYNGKTLPGFTEDNIKELRKETQREGMEGISPRYIQDKISNALVNFQEDGYINPFMVLNELEGGLKNHALISAEEDRKRYKDLLSVVKEEYTEIVKNEVQRAISADEEAIKRLCGNYIDNIKAYTQRERVRNKFTGQDEQPDERLMRSIEERIDIPETRKDDFRREIMNYIGALALDGKK
;
A
#
# COMPACT_ATOMS: atom_id res chain seq x y z
N GLY A 1 18.19 5.42 24.00
CA GLY A 1 18.75 5.51 22.65
C GLY A 1 17.97 4.72 21.62
N ILE A 2 18.54 4.59 20.42
CA ILE A 2 17.99 3.76 19.34
C ILE A 2 19.11 2.83 18.91
N GLY A 3 18.88 1.52 19.02
CA GLY A 3 19.79 0.48 18.58
C GLY A 3 19.16 -0.31 17.42
N THR A 4 19.96 -0.84 16.53
CA THR A 4 19.52 -1.70 15.43
C THR A 4 20.48 -2.87 15.30
N PHE A 5 19.95 -4.06 15.36
CA PHE A 5 20.72 -5.29 15.19
C PHE A 5 20.23 -6.08 13.98
N GLN A 6 21.17 -6.41 13.10
CA GLN A 6 20.92 -7.24 11.93
C GLN A 6 21.94 -8.38 11.88
N PRO A 7 21.54 -9.65 11.89
CA PRO A 7 22.46 -10.77 11.75
C PRO A 7 23.16 -10.70 10.39
N LYS A 8 24.49 -10.75 10.38
CA LYS A 8 25.30 -10.72 9.15
C LYS A 8 25.40 -12.09 8.50
N ASP A 9 25.39 -13.15 9.32
CA ASP A 9 25.46 -14.54 8.89
C ASP A 9 24.70 -15.42 9.90
N GLU A 10 23.99 -16.44 9.41
CA GLU A 10 23.26 -17.39 10.27
C GLU A 10 24.18 -18.24 11.18
N LYS A 11 25.45 -18.40 10.80
CA LYS A 11 26.41 -19.29 11.51
C LYS A 11 27.43 -18.56 12.38
N ASN A 12 27.67 -17.28 12.16
CA ASN A 12 28.72 -16.52 12.84
C ASN A 12 28.12 -15.28 13.55
N GLN A 13 27.14 -15.52 14.40
CA GLN A 13 26.55 -14.45 15.16
C GLN A 13 27.38 -14.18 16.42
N ASP A 14 27.79 -12.94 16.63
CA ASP A 14 28.58 -12.51 17.79
C ASP A 14 27.72 -11.73 18.77
N SER A 15 27.53 -12.27 19.97
CA SER A 15 26.79 -11.63 21.05
C SER A 15 27.45 -10.34 21.54
N THR A 16 28.71 -10.09 21.23
CA THR A 16 29.42 -8.87 21.63
C THR A 16 28.86 -7.62 20.94
N GLU A 17 28.30 -7.75 19.74
CA GLU A 17 27.60 -6.64 19.08
C GLU A 17 26.37 -6.19 19.89
N LEU A 18 25.73 -7.07 20.63
CA LEU A 18 24.58 -6.76 21.49
C LEU A 18 24.98 -6.25 22.87
N THR A 19 26.00 -6.87 23.49
CA THR A 19 26.34 -6.65 24.91
C THR A 19 27.56 -5.75 25.10
N GLY A 20 28.37 -5.54 24.06
CA GLY A 20 29.68 -4.90 24.14
C GLY A 20 30.82 -5.89 24.28
N ASP A 21 32.05 -5.46 24.17
CA ASP A 21 33.24 -6.29 24.13
C ASP A 21 34.42 -5.72 24.95
N ILE A 22 35.41 -6.56 25.20
CA ILE A 22 36.65 -6.20 25.88
C ILE A 22 37.52 -5.40 24.95
N ASN A 23 38.00 -4.25 25.43
CA ASN A 23 38.93 -3.43 24.69
C ASN A 23 40.38 -3.81 25.04
N TYR A 24 41.05 -4.51 24.14
CA TYR A 24 42.43 -4.99 24.34
C TYR A 24 43.44 -3.87 24.58
N ARG A 25 43.23 -2.66 24.08
CA ARG A 25 44.11 -1.49 24.36
C ARG A 25 43.92 -1.03 25.80
N LYS A 26 42.72 -1.10 26.33
CA LYS A 26 42.43 -0.77 27.73
C LYS A 26 43.01 -1.80 28.71
N ILE A 27 43.09 -3.07 28.30
CA ILE A 27 43.79 -4.11 29.12
C ILE A 27 45.24 -3.72 29.32
N ALA A 28 45.93 -3.22 28.30
CA ALA A 28 47.31 -2.77 28.46
C ALA A 28 47.49 -1.60 29.47
N ILE A 29 46.43 -0.83 29.71
CA ILE A 29 46.43 0.28 30.67
C ILE A 29 46.02 -0.21 32.08
N TYR A 30 45.01 -1.06 32.18
CA TYR A 30 44.42 -1.48 33.46
C TYR A 30 44.91 -2.83 33.95
N GLY A 31 45.68 -3.55 33.13
CA GLY A 31 46.41 -4.76 33.56
C GLY A 31 45.60 -6.06 33.61
N SER A 32 44.27 -6.02 33.41
CA SER A 32 43.41 -7.20 33.47
C SER A 32 42.23 -7.10 32.52
N ASP A 33 41.85 -8.23 31.93
CA ASP A 33 40.64 -8.40 31.15
C ASP A 33 39.35 -8.50 31.99
N SER A 34 39.52 -8.66 33.29
CA SER A 34 38.44 -8.70 34.28
C SER A 34 38.19 -7.34 34.94
N ASP A 35 38.94 -6.31 34.59
CA ASP A 35 38.70 -4.94 35.04
C ASP A 35 37.51 -4.34 34.25
N PRO A 36 36.44 -3.89 34.90
CA PRO A 36 35.29 -3.28 34.21
C PRO A 36 35.65 -2.10 33.33
N ARG A 37 36.76 -1.39 33.61
CA ARG A 37 37.22 -0.26 32.78
C ARG A 37 37.84 -0.71 31.45
N ALA A 38 38.23 -1.99 31.33
CA ALA A 38 38.70 -2.59 30.11
C ALA A 38 37.57 -3.00 29.15
N PHE A 39 36.30 -2.95 29.61
CA PHE A 39 35.14 -3.29 28.80
C PHE A 39 34.53 -2.06 28.14
N ASN A 40 34.08 -2.21 26.90
CA ASN A 40 33.28 -1.21 26.22
C ASN A 40 31.80 -1.60 26.32
N PHE A 41 31.00 -0.75 26.94
CA PHE A 41 29.54 -0.87 27.00
C PHE A 41 28.92 -0.20 25.78
N ASP A 42 29.34 -0.60 24.60
CA ASP A 42 28.93 -0.05 23.29
C ASP A 42 28.09 -1.04 22.45
N GLY A 43 27.62 -2.12 23.07
CA GLY A 43 26.67 -3.02 22.45
C GLY A 43 25.29 -2.38 22.24
N GLU A 44 24.52 -2.91 21.28
CA GLU A 44 23.24 -2.34 20.87
C GLU A 44 22.22 -2.23 22.01
N PHE A 45 22.21 -3.16 22.98
CA PHE A 45 21.39 -3.04 24.19
C PHE A 45 21.78 -1.84 25.05
N ASN A 46 23.09 -1.56 25.18
CA ASN A 46 23.54 -0.41 25.95
C ASN A 46 23.21 0.91 25.23
N ILE A 47 23.31 0.94 23.89
CA ILE A 47 22.96 2.09 23.04
C ILE A 47 21.44 2.35 23.11
N ALA A 48 20.64 1.29 23.04
CA ALA A 48 19.19 1.37 23.05
C ALA A 48 18.59 1.67 24.42
N ASN A 49 19.35 1.54 25.49
CA ASN A 49 18.86 1.68 26.85
C ASN A 49 18.03 2.96 27.03
N ARG A 50 16.87 2.83 27.68
CA ARG A 50 15.83 3.85 27.84
C ARG A 50 15.29 4.35 26.49
N GLY A 51 15.16 3.43 25.52
CA GLY A 51 14.65 3.73 24.19
C GLY A 51 14.15 2.49 23.47
N VAL A 52 14.60 2.29 22.21
CA VAL A 52 14.10 1.23 21.34
C VAL A 52 15.27 0.49 20.70
N ILE A 53 15.19 -0.84 20.71
CA ILE A 53 16.06 -1.70 19.90
C ILE A 53 15.24 -2.42 18.83
N GLU A 54 15.75 -2.40 17.60
CA GLU A 54 15.16 -3.03 16.44
C GLU A 54 15.99 -4.25 16.01
N PHE A 55 15.36 -5.41 15.96
CA PHE A 55 15.96 -6.64 15.44
C PHE A 55 15.44 -6.91 14.03
N ILE A 56 16.30 -6.77 13.03
CA ILE A 56 15.97 -7.09 11.65
C ILE A 56 16.13 -8.59 11.45
N GLU A 57 15.11 -9.26 10.91
CA GLU A 57 15.07 -10.72 10.73
C GLU A 57 15.30 -11.51 12.03
N MET A 58 14.64 -11.09 13.11
CA MET A 58 14.85 -11.60 14.47
C MET A 58 14.84 -13.13 14.59
N LEU A 59 13.96 -13.81 13.85
CA LEU A 59 13.81 -15.27 13.93
C LEU A 59 14.86 -16.06 13.13
N LYS A 60 15.78 -15.38 12.45
CA LYS A 60 17.00 -15.98 11.89
C LYS A 60 18.17 -15.96 12.87
N LEU A 61 17.99 -15.35 14.03
CA LEU A 61 18.97 -15.41 15.11
C LEU A 61 19.11 -16.83 15.66
N ASP A 62 20.32 -17.15 16.10
CA ASP A 62 20.57 -18.41 16.81
C ASP A 62 19.70 -18.45 18.10
N VAL A 63 19.27 -19.64 18.47
CA VAL A 63 18.44 -19.87 19.66
C VAL A 63 19.06 -19.26 20.92
N ALA A 64 20.40 -19.27 21.03
CA ALA A 64 21.11 -18.66 22.16
C ALA A 64 20.81 -17.16 22.30
N PHE A 65 20.75 -16.40 21.18
CA PHE A 65 20.40 -14.98 21.20
C PHE A 65 18.94 -14.74 21.60
N LEU A 66 18.05 -15.63 21.20
CA LEU A 66 16.64 -15.54 21.56
C LEU A 66 16.44 -15.74 23.07
N TYR A 67 17.29 -16.54 23.74
CA TYR A 67 17.29 -16.63 25.20
C TYR A 67 17.78 -15.34 25.87
N ASP A 68 18.79 -14.67 25.33
CA ASP A 68 19.23 -13.37 25.85
C ASP A 68 18.09 -12.32 25.71
N LEU A 69 17.33 -12.36 24.64
CA LEU A 69 16.14 -11.52 24.46
C LEU A 69 15.05 -11.80 25.50
N LEU A 70 14.87 -13.06 25.92
CA LEU A 70 13.94 -13.39 27.00
C LEU A 70 14.37 -12.75 28.32
N GLY A 71 15.68 -12.83 28.67
CA GLY A 71 16.22 -12.15 29.82
C GLY A 71 16.04 -10.64 29.74
N ALA A 72 16.34 -10.04 28.60
CA ALA A 72 16.16 -8.62 28.35
C ALA A 72 14.70 -8.17 28.50
N SER A 73 13.75 -8.92 27.96
CA SER A 73 12.32 -8.56 27.96
C SER A 73 11.62 -8.77 29.29
N GLN A 74 12.05 -9.77 30.09
CA GLN A 74 11.39 -10.17 31.34
C GLN A 74 12.09 -9.63 32.56
N GLU A 75 13.42 -9.86 32.63
CA GLU A 75 14.23 -9.51 33.81
C GLU A 75 14.76 -8.08 33.72
N HIS A 76 14.63 -7.43 32.58
CA HIS A 76 15.24 -6.13 32.30
C HIS A 76 16.75 -6.12 32.54
N LYS A 77 17.42 -7.23 32.21
CA LYS A 77 18.84 -7.45 32.45
C LYS A 77 19.48 -8.17 31.29
N ILE A 78 20.72 -7.81 31.02
CA ILE A 78 21.60 -8.51 30.10
C ILE A 78 22.85 -8.95 30.83
N LYS A 79 23.43 -10.07 30.42
CA LYS A 79 24.67 -10.59 30.97
C LYS A 79 25.77 -10.60 29.92
N SER A 80 26.75 -9.74 30.06
CA SER A 80 27.99 -9.85 29.30
C SER A 80 28.87 -11.00 29.83
N LYS A 81 29.69 -11.58 28.92
CA LYS A 81 30.41 -12.86 29.20
C LYS A 81 31.22 -12.91 30.50
N LYS A 82 31.78 -11.78 30.94
CA LYS A 82 32.70 -11.74 32.08
C LYS A 82 32.25 -10.85 33.25
N PHE A 83 31.19 -10.10 33.10
CA PHE A 83 30.77 -9.10 34.06
C PHE A 83 29.40 -9.42 34.66
N ALA A 84 29.06 -8.70 35.72
CA ALA A 84 27.75 -8.80 36.35
C ALA A 84 26.63 -8.43 35.37
N GLN A 85 25.43 -8.85 35.67
CA GLN A 85 24.25 -8.44 34.94
C GLN A 85 24.10 -6.92 34.96
N THR A 86 23.75 -6.34 33.80
CA THR A 86 23.51 -4.92 33.66
C THR A 86 22.01 -4.70 33.46
N ASP A 87 21.45 -3.74 34.18
CA ASP A 87 20.06 -3.37 34.02
C ASP A 87 19.83 -2.63 32.69
N ILE A 88 18.78 -2.99 32.00
CA ILE A 88 18.34 -2.34 30.76
C ILE A 88 16.85 -2.04 30.84
N ASP A 89 16.44 -0.97 30.15
CA ASP A 89 15.06 -0.53 30.04
C ASP A 89 14.80 -0.10 28.60
N GLU A 90 14.17 -0.98 27.81
CA GLU A 90 14.02 -0.75 26.39
C GLU A 90 12.77 -1.42 25.80
N VAL A 91 12.29 -0.89 24.70
CA VAL A 91 11.27 -1.51 23.87
C VAL A 91 11.97 -2.31 22.77
N ILE A 92 11.66 -3.60 22.70
CA ILE A 92 12.23 -4.52 21.71
C ILE A 92 11.23 -4.67 20.55
N ILE A 93 11.66 -4.35 19.33
CA ILE A 93 10.87 -4.53 18.10
C ILE A 93 11.61 -5.52 17.21
N GLY A 94 10.95 -6.62 16.84
CA GLY A 94 11.51 -7.62 15.94
C GLY A 94 10.79 -7.68 14.61
N HIS A 95 11.54 -7.70 13.52
CA HIS A 95 11.01 -7.97 12.19
C HIS A 95 11.20 -9.45 11.84
N THR A 96 10.20 -10.02 11.21
CA THR A 96 10.28 -11.38 10.68
C THR A 96 9.34 -11.56 9.49
N ASN A 97 9.47 -12.66 8.79
CA ASN A 97 8.56 -13.07 7.75
C ASN A 97 7.62 -14.18 8.23
N GLU A 98 6.53 -14.40 7.53
CA GLU A 98 5.52 -15.40 7.88
C GLU A 98 6.08 -16.84 7.96
N PRO A 99 6.93 -17.34 7.04
CA PRO A 99 7.49 -18.68 7.14
C PRO A 99 8.32 -18.91 8.40
N GLU A 100 9.15 -17.93 8.80
CA GLU A 100 9.95 -18.02 10.02
C GLU A 100 9.06 -17.96 11.28
N TYR A 101 8.04 -17.11 11.26
CA TYR A 101 7.08 -17.03 12.37
C TYR A 101 6.29 -18.32 12.54
N ARG A 102 5.87 -18.99 11.46
CA ARG A 102 5.22 -20.33 11.53
C ARG A 102 6.16 -21.40 12.08
N ARG A 103 7.46 -21.34 11.78
CA ARG A 103 8.45 -22.24 12.39
C ARG A 103 8.54 -22.01 13.91
N LEU A 104 8.51 -20.74 14.34
CA LEU A 104 8.45 -20.39 15.74
C LEU A 104 7.19 -20.95 16.42
N GLU A 105 6.02 -20.80 15.78
CA GLU A 105 4.74 -21.30 16.32
C GLU A 105 4.74 -22.81 16.56
N ASN A 106 5.40 -23.54 15.70
CA ASN A 106 5.49 -25.00 15.78
C ASN A 106 6.64 -25.52 16.68
N ASN A 107 7.42 -24.62 17.27
CA ASN A 107 8.55 -25.00 18.12
C ASN A 107 8.18 -24.88 19.59
N GLU A 108 8.08 -26.02 20.29
CA GLU A 108 7.74 -26.09 21.70
C GLU A 108 8.77 -25.39 22.60
N PHE A 109 10.07 -25.42 22.21
CA PHE A 109 11.13 -24.74 22.98
C PHE A 109 11.03 -23.22 22.97
N MET A 110 10.25 -22.66 22.05
CA MET A 110 10.07 -21.22 21.88
C MET A 110 8.75 -20.68 22.47
N GLU A 111 8.05 -21.50 23.25
CA GLU A 111 6.77 -21.13 23.89
C GLU A 111 6.94 -19.87 24.78
N ALA A 112 8.03 -19.81 25.53
CA ALA A 112 8.33 -18.67 26.39
C ALA A 112 8.50 -17.35 25.61
N LEU A 113 9.01 -17.39 24.39
CA LEU A 113 9.13 -16.21 23.54
C LEU A 113 7.77 -15.80 22.95
N LYS A 114 6.94 -16.78 22.56
CA LYS A 114 5.59 -16.51 22.06
C LYS A 114 4.72 -15.77 23.09
N ASP A 115 4.73 -16.26 24.34
CA ASP A 115 3.93 -15.67 25.42
C ASP A 115 4.27 -14.21 25.71
N ARG A 116 5.48 -13.78 25.34
CA ARG A 116 5.98 -12.42 25.58
C ARG A 116 5.99 -11.55 24.34
N THR A 117 5.58 -12.12 23.20
CA THR A 117 5.61 -11.42 21.91
C THR A 117 4.21 -10.98 21.51
N VAL A 118 4.06 -9.69 21.23
CA VAL A 118 2.85 -9.15 20.61
C VAL A 118 3.04 -9.15 19.11
N ARG A 119 2.30 -10.01 18.42
CA ARG A 119 2.33 -10.07 16.95
C ARG A 119 1.56 -8.89 16.35
N ILE A 120 2.21 -8.18 15.45
CA ILE A 120 1.60 -7.13 14.65
C ILE A 120 1.77 -7.49 13.18
N ASP A 121 0.67 -7.81 12.52
CA ASP A 121 0.67 -8.13 11.10
C ASP A 121 0.74 -6.84 10.26
N ILE A 122 1.73 -6.77 9.37
CA ILE A 122 1.93 -5.64 8.46
C ILE A 122 1.55 -6.09 7.04
N PRO A 123 0.35 -5.76 6.57
CA PRO A 123 -0.10 -6.16 5.24
C PRO A 123 0.60 -5.37 4.13
N TYR A 124 0.65 -5.94 2.92
CA TYR A 124 0.95 -5.18 1.72
C TYR A 124 -0.08 -4.07 1.50
N ILE A 125 0.33 -3.05 0.78
CA ILE A 125 -0.55 -1.94 0.42
C ILE A 125 -1.73 -2.45 -0.43
N THR A 126 -2.95 -2.07 -0.04
CA THR A 126 -4.20 -2.39 -0.74
C THR A 126 -4.83 -1.19 -1.43
N ARG A 127 -4.18 -0.02 -1.37
CA ARG A 127 -4.61 1.20 -2.04
C ARG A 127 -3.74 1.46 -3.27
N LEU A 128 -4.35 1.49 -4.45
CA LEU A 128 -3.65 1.66 -5.73
C LEU A 128 -2.74 2.90 -5.77
N ARG A 129 -3.23 4.05 -5.34
CA ARG A 129 -2.47 5.31 -5.35
C ARG A 129 -1.19 5.24 -4.51
N ASP A 130 -1.20 4.50 -3.42
CA ASP A 130 -0.04 4.40 -2.54
C ASP A 130 0.96 3.35 -3.06
N GLU A 131 0.49 2.30 -3.73
CA GLU A 131 1.33 1.32 -4.41
C GLU A 131 2.09 1.95 -5.59
N ILE A 132 1.43 2.79 -6.39
CA ILE A 132 2.07 3.52 -7.50
C ILE A 132 3.27 4.33 -7.02
N LYS A 133 3.18 4.99 -5.86
CA LYS A 133 4.28 5.79 -5.29
C LYS A 133 5.55 4.97 -5.02
N ILE A 134 5.41 3.67 -4.70
CA ILE A 134 6.57 2.79 -4.51
C ILE A 134 7.35 2.69 -5.81
N TYR A 135 6.66 2.52 -6.93
CA TYR A 135 7.30 2.37 -8.24
C TYR A 135 7.80 3.70 -8.79
N GLU A 136 7.06 4.80 -8.61
CA GLU A 136 7.49 6.13 -9.02
C GLU A 136 8.79 6.59 -8.34
N ARG A 137 9.07 6.12 -7.12
CA ARG A 137 10.32 6.40 -6.41
C ARG A 137 11.53 5.91 -7.20
N ASP A 138 11.43 4.72 -7.78
CA ASP A 138 12.54 4.05 -8.44
C ASP A 138 12.51 4.26 -9.97
N PHE A 139 11.31 4.25 -10.56
CA PHE A 139 11.09 4.36 -12.00
C PHE A 139 10.60 5.76 -12.40
N ASN A 140 11.47 6.74 -12.31
CA ASN A 140 11.20 8.13 -12.68
C ASN A 140 12.24 8.63 -13.72
N ARG A 141 11.96 9.77 -14.34
CA ARG A 141 12.82 10.36 -15.38
C ARG A 141 14.25 10.67 -14.94
N ARG A 142 14.55 10.71 -13.64
CA ARG A 142 15.91 10.94 -13.12
C ARG A 142 16.72 9.65 -13.10
N ASN A 143 16.04 8.53 -12.79
CA ASN A 143 16.67 7.24 -12.58
C ASN A 143 16.68 6.39 -13.86
N VAL A 144 15.71 6.60 -14.76
CA VAL A 144 15.49 5.76 -15.93
C VAL A 144 15.58 6.60 -17.20
N ARG A 145 16.39 6.14 -18.18
CA ARG A 145 16.56 6.81 -19.48
C ARG A 145 15.50 6.42 -20.51
N VAL A 146 14.96 5.23 -20.39
CA VAL A 146 13.89 4.71 -21.24
C VAL A 146 12.60 5.43 -20.93
N HIS A 147 11.81 5.80 -21.93
CA HIS A 147 10.52 6.42 -21.72
C HIS A 147 9.50 5.42 -21.16
N ILE A 148 8.91 5.77 -20.04
CA ILE A 148 7.81 5.00 -19.46
C ILE A 148 6.50 5.65 -19.91
N ALA A 149 5.72 4.93 -20.72
CA ALA A 149 4.44 5.41 -21.22
C ALA A 149 3.44 5.66 -20.09
N PRO A 150 2.48 6.58 -20.27
CA PRO A 150 1.41 6.80 -19.30
C PRO A 150 0.73 5.49 -18.88
N HIS A 151 0.24 5.43 -17.64
CA HIS A 151 -0.44 4.28 -17.03
C HIS A 151 0.40 3.01 -16.84
N THR A 152 1.67 2.96 -17.31
CA THR A 152 2.50 1.74 -17.18
C THR A 152 2.66 1.30 -15.73
N LEU A 153 3.04 2.22 -14.84
CA LEU A 153 3.18 1.92 -13.41
C LEU A 153 1.83 1.71 -12.72
N GLU A 154 0.80 2.44 -13.14
CA GLU A 154 -0.57 2.30 -12.63
C GLU A 154 -1.14 0.91 -12.91
N VAL A 155 -0.99 0.41 -14.13
CA VAL A 155 -1.48 -0.90 -14.54
C VAL A 155 -0.75 -2.04 -13.81
N ALA A 156 0.57 -1.92 -13.65
CA ALA A 156 1.35 -2.87 -12.86
C ALA A 156 0.93 -2.87 -11.37
N ALA A 157 0.74 -1.69 -10.79
CA ALA A 157 0.26 -1.53 -9.43
C ALA A 157 -1.18 -2.06 -9.25
N MET A 158 -2.05 -1.82 -10.23
CA MET A 158 -3.42 -2.32 -10.23
C MET A 158 -3.45 -3.84 -10.12
N TRP A 159 -2.67 -4.53 -10.94
CA TRP A 159 -2.57 -5.98 -10.87
C TRP A 159 -2.03 -6.45 -9.51
N ALA A 160 -0.94 -5.84 -9.01
CA ALA A 160 -0.38 -6.19 -7.71
C ALA A 160 -1.43 -6.07 -6.59
N VAL A 161 -2.16 -4.95 -6.54
CA VAL A 161 -3.20 -4.74 -5.53
C VAL A 161 -4.34 -5.74 -5.67
N LEU A 162 -4.81 -6.03 -6.89
CA LEU A 162 -5.87 -7.01 -7.12
C LEU A 162 -5.49 -8.41 -6.62
N THR A 163 -4.21 -8.81 -6.72
CA THR A 163 -3.75 -10.10 -6.17
C THR A 163 -3.82 -10.18 -4.65
N ARG A 164 -3.84 -9.05 -3.96
CA ARG A 164 -3.83 -8.91 -2.49
C ARG A 164 -5.22 -8.75 -1.89
N LEU A 165 -6.21 -8.38 -2.71
CA LEU A 165 -7.57 -8.19 -2.26
C LEU A 165 -8.31 -9.54 -2.20
N GLU A 166 -9.16 -9.69 -1.18
CA GLU A 166 -10.11 -10.79 -1.08
C GLU A 166 -11.37 -10.49 -1.91
N GLU A 167 -11.97 -11.53 -2.48
CA GLU A 167 -13.23 -11.40 -3.20
C GLU A 167 -14.32 -10.82 -2.28
N PRO A 168 -15.07 -9.81 -2.75
CA PRO A 168 -16.10 -9.21 -1.94
C PRO A 168 -17.26 -10.18 -1.72
N LYS A 169 -17.78 -10.25 -0.50
CA LYS A 169 -18.93 -11.10 -0.15
C LYS A 169 -20.24 -10.55 -0.73
N LYS A 170 -20.28 -9.27 -1.11
CA LYS A 170 -21.48 -8.64 -1.72
C LYS A 170 -21.60 -9.07 -3.19
N PRO A 171 -22.72 -9.67 -3.63
CA PRO A 171 -22.85 -10.30 -4.95
C PRO A 171 -22.78 -9.32 -6.14
N ASN A 172 -22.98 -8.04 -5.90
CA ASN A 172 -22.98 -7.00 -6.96
C ASN A 172 -21.70 -6.16 -6.98
N LEU A 173 -20.64 -6.62 -6.35
CA LEU A 173 -19.39 -5.91 -6.28
C LEU A 173 -18.26 -6.77 -6.86
N THR A 174 -17.62 -6.31 -7.93
CA THR A 174 -16.45 -6.97 -8.48
C THR A 174 -15.18 -6.58 -7.72
N LEU A 175 -14.13 -7.41 -7.83
CA LEU A 175 -12.82 -7.11 -7.21
C LEU A 175 -12.23 -5.79 -7.72
N LEU A 176 -12.38 -5.50 -9.02
CA LEU A 176 -11.96 -4.24 -9.62
C LEU A 176 -12.74 -3.04 -9.06
N GLN A 177 -14.05 -3.18 -8.87
CA GLN A 177 -14.85 -2.13 -8.25
C GLN A 177 -14.46 -1.90 -6.80
N LYS A 178 -14.14 -2.97 -6.05
CA LYS A 178 -13.61 -2.88 -4.69
C LYS A 178 -12.28 -2.11 -4.66
N LEU A 179 -11.35 -2.40 -5.58
CA LEU A 179 -10.11 -1.63 -5.73
C LEU A 179 -10.40 -0.14 -5.98
N LYS A 180 -11.34 0.17 -6.88
CA LYS A 180 -11.74 1.55 -7.18
C LYS A 180 -12.28 2.27 -5.94
N LEU A 181 -13.14 1.59 -5.14
CA LEU A 181 -13.64 2.12 -3.86
C LEU A 181 -12.52 2.40 -2.86
N TYR A 182 -11.57 1.46 -2.70
CA TYR A 182 -10.43 1.62 -1.80
C TYR A 182 -9.50 2.75 -2.23
N ASN A 183 -9.47 3.04 -3.53
CA ASN A 183 -8.71 4.16 -4.10
C ASN A 183 -9.44 5.52 -4.01
N GLY A 184 -10.65 5.55 -3.42
CA GLY A 184 -11.44 6.75 -3.21
C GLY A 184 -12.34 7.14 -4.38
N LYS A 185 -12.58 6.24 -5.35
CA LYS A 185 -13.62 6.46 -6.37
C LYS A 185 -14.99 6.15 -5.79
N THR A 186 -15.96 7.00 -6.05
CA THR A 186 -17.35 6.78 -5.67
C THR A 186 -18.04 5.86 -6.68
N LEU A 187 -18.78 4.88 -6.19
CA LEU A 187 -19.64 4.03 -7.00
C LEU A 187 -21.09 4.19 -6.54
N PRO A 188 -22.06 4.15 -7.44
CA PRO A 188 -23.47 4.23 -7.07
C PRO A 188 -23.84 3.14 -6.04
N GLY A 189 -24.50 3.53 -4.97
CA GLY A 189 -24.92 2.60 -3.90
C GLY A 189 -23.86 2.27 -2.85
N PHE A 190 -22.67 2.87 -2.91
CA PHE A 190 -21.62 2.66 -1.89
C PHE A 190 -21.26 3.97 -1.19
N THR A 191 -21.35 3.96 0.13
CA THR A 191 -20.97 5.06 1.02
C THR A 191 -19.60 4.79 1.65
N GLU A 192 -18.99 5.79 2.31
CA GLU A 192 -17.76 5.60 3.07
C GLU A 192 -17.90 4.55 4.18
N ASP A 193 -19.06 4.45 4.80
CA ASP A 193 -19.32 3.45 5.84
C ASP A 193 -19.35 2.03 5.26
N ASN A 194 -19.88 1.85 4.05
CA ASN A 194 -19.78 0.57 3.35
C ASN A 194 -18.33 0.18 3.04
N ILE A 195 -17.46 1.14 2.75
CA ILE A 195 -16.02 0.88 2.54
C ILE A 195 -15.35 0.44 3.85
N LYS A 196 -15.70 1.05 4.97
CA LYS A 196 -15.21 0.64 6.30
C LYS A 196 -15.68 -0.76 6.67
N GLU A 197 -16.94 -1.12 6.35
CA GLU A 197 -17.48 -2.46 6.53
C GLU A 197 -16.71 -3.50 5.69
N LEU A 198 -16.51 -3.23 4.40
CA LEU A 198 -15.74 -4.10 3.51
C LEU A 198 -14.34 -4.41 4.05
N ARG A 199 -13.66 -3.41 4.63
CA ARG A 199 -12.35 -3.60 5.26
C ARG A 199 -12.40 -4.43 6.54
N LYS A 200 -13.49 -4.32 7.32
CA LYS A 200 -13.67 -5.12 8.54
C LYS A 200 -13.99 -6.58 8.22
N GLU A 201 -14.71 -6.84 7.12
CA GLU A 201 -15.07 -8.19 6.68
C GLU A 201 -13.89 -9.00 6.13
N THR A 202 -12.83 -8.33 5.69
CA THR A 202 -11.67 -8.91 5.01
C THR A 202 -10.40 -8.63 5.80
N GLN A 203 -10.20 -9.37 6.89
CA GLN A 203 -9.08 -9.15 7.82
C GLN A 203 -7.73 -9.59 7.28
N ARG A 204 -7.71 -10.44 6.25
CA ARG A 204 -6.49 -10.99 5.67
C ARG A 204 -6.02 -10.29 4.41
N GLU A 205 -6.69 -9.24 3.98
CA GLU A 205 -6.28 -8.47 2.80
C GLU A 205 -4.88 -7.90 2.95
N GLY A 206 -4.06 -8.13 1.93
CA GLY A 206 -2.67 -7.70 1.93
C GLY A 206 -1.71 -8.66 2.64
N MET A 207 -2.18 -9.71 3.30
CA MET A 207 -1.30 -10.72 3.91
C MET A 207 -0.74 -11.69 2.89
N GLU A 208 -1.44 -11.86 1.77
CA GLU A 208 -1.06 -12.69 0.64
C GLU A 208 -1.05 -11.88 -0.64
N GLY A 209 -0.53 -12.44 -1.73
CA GLY A 209 -0.48 -11.79 -3.03
C GLY A 209 0.94 -11.44 -3.48
N ILE A 210 1.03 -10.72 -4.59
CA ILE A 210 2.30 -10.38 -5.21
C ILE A 210 3.00 -9.24 -4.48
N SER A 211 4.28 -9.44 -4.19
CA SER A 211 5.12 -8.43 -3.51
C SER A 211 5.46 -7.26 -4.43
N PRO A 212 5.68 -6.05 -3.88
CA PRO A 212 6.18 -4.92 -4.68
C PRO A 212 7.51 -5.20 -5.36
N ARG A 213 8.40 -5.99 -4.74
CA ARG A 213 9.70 -6.38 -5.31
C ARG A 213 9.56 -7.13 -6.63
N TYR A 214 8.63 -8.08 -6.69
CA TYR A 214 8.37 -8.81 -7.93
C TYR A 214 7.97 -7.86 -9.07
N ILE A 215 7.11 -6.89 -8.78
CA ILE A 215 6.69 -5.89 -9.77
C ILE A 215 7.89 -5.04 -10.22
N GLN A 216 8.71 -4.57 -9.29
CA GLN A 216 9.92 -3.79 -9.59
C GLN A 216 10.90 -4.58 -10.46
N ASP A 217 11.12 -5.87 -10.15
CA ASP A 217 11.97 -6.75 -10.96
C ASP A 217 11.42 -6.89 -12.38
N LYS A 218 10.10 -7.05 -12.55
CA LYS A 218 9.49 -7.19 -13.87
C LYS A 218 9.48 -5.89 -14.68
N ILE A 219 9.27 -4.75 -14.02
CA ILE A 219 9.44 -3.44 -14.67
C ILE A 219 10.89 -3.26 -15.09
N SER A 220 11.85 -3.63 -14.25
CA SER A 220 13.28 -3.57 -14.57
C SER A 220 13.64 -4.48 -15.76
N ASN A 221 13.07 -5.70 -15.80
CA ASN A 221 13.26 -6.60 -16.93
C ASN A 221 12.69 -5.99 -18.23
N ALA A 222 11.49 -5.41 -18.18
CA ALA A 222 10.93 -4.73 -19.33
C ALA A 222 11.83 -3.57 -19.81
N LEU A 223 12.37 -2.76 -18.89
CA LEU A 223 13.28 -1.67 -19.23
C LEU A 223 14.56 -2.16 -19.92
N VAL A 224 15.09 -3.31 -19.51
CA VAL A 224 16.29 -3.90 -20.12
C VAL A 224 15.96 -4.53 -21.48
N ASN A 225 14.88 -5.31 -21.54
CA ASN A 225 14.50 -6.04 -22.76
C ASN A 225 14.09 -5.11 -23.91
N PHE A 226 13.52 -3.95 -23.61
CA PHE A 226 13.05 -2.96 -24.58
C PHE A 226 13.91 -1.68 -24.59
N GLN A 227 15.15 -1.75 -24.12
CA GLN A 227 16.05 -0.60 -24.08
C GLN A 227 16.32 -0.02 -25.47
N GLU A 228 16.44 -0.87 -26.49
CA GLU A 228 16.69 -0.46 -27.91
C GLU A 228 15.47 0.23 -28.50
N ASP A 229 14.26 -0.13 -28.08
CA ASP A 229 13.00 0.51 -28.50
C ASP A 229 12.85 1.93 -27.91
N GLY A 230 13.56 2.23 -26.83
CA GLY A 230 13.57 3.52 -26.15
C GLY A 230 12.33 3.82 -25.30
N TYR A 231 11.39 2.90 -25.21
CA TYR A 231 10.19 3.05 -24.38
C TYR A 231 9.67 1.71 -23.85
N ILE A 232 8.91 1.77 -22.76
CA ILE A 232 8.07 0.68 -22.29
C ILE A 232 6.63 1.15 -22.13
N ASN A 233 5.68 0.25 -22.35
CA ASN A 233 4.25 0.51 -22.24
C ASN A 233 3.57 -0.53 -21.34
N PRO A 234 2.29 -0.33 -20.95
CA PRO A 234 1.58 -1.24 -20.08
C PRO A 234 1.54 -2.69 -20.56
N PHE A 235 1.38 -2.95 -21.85
CA PHE A 235 1.32 -4.32 -22.39
C PHE A 235 2.67 -5.04 -22.26
N MET A 236 3.78 -4.34 -22.51
CA MET A 236 5.12 -4.89 -22.35
C MET A 236 5.34 -5.35 -20.90
N VAL A 237 4.98 -4.49 -19.92
CA VAL A 237 5.10 -4.84 -18.50
C VAL A 237 4.15 -5.97 -18.11
N LEU A 238 2.89 -5.96 -18.57
CA LEU A 238 1.94 -7.04 -18.29
C LEU A 238 2.42 -8.39 -18.85
N ASN A 239 3.07 -8.39 -20.02
CA ASN A 239 3.64 -9.62 -20.60
C ASN A 239 4.82 -10.14 -19.76
N GLU A 240 5.69 -9.26 -19.26
CA GLU A 240 6.77 -9.64 -18.32
C GLU A 240 6.21 -10.19 -17.00
N LEU A 241 5.15 -9.59 -16.49
CA LEU A 241 4.45 -10.08 -15.29
C LEU A 241 3.87 -11.49 -15.53
N GLU A 242 3.19 -11.70 -16.65
CA GLU A 242 2.60 -12.99 -17.01
C GLU A 242 3.67 -14.07 -17.22
N GLY A 243 4.74 -13.74 -17.94
CA GLY A 243 5.86 -14.66 -18.19
C GLY A 243 6.57 -15.09 -16.92
N GLY A 244 6.68 -14.20 -15.97
CA GLY A 244 7.31 -14.48 -14.68
C GLY A 244 6.50 -15.34 -13.72
N LEU A 245 5.17 -15.41 -13.87
CA LEU A 245 4.31 -16.20 -12.98
C LEU A 245 4.65 -17.69 -12.99
N LYS A 246 5.11 -18.22 -14.12
CA LYS A 246 5.46 -19.64 -14.26
C LYS A 246 6.58 -20.08 -13.31
N ASN A 247 7.51 -19.18 -13.03
CA ASN A 247 8.72 -19.44 -12.25
C ASN A 247 8.73 -18.73 -10.89
N HIS A 248 7.59 -18.24 -10.43
CA HIS A 248 7.53 -17.50 -9.16
C HIS A 248 7.63 -18.46 -7.98
N ALA A 249 8.71 -18.35 -7.20
CA ALA A 249 9.02 -19.29 -6.11
C ALA A 249 7.97 -19.31 -4.97
N LEU A 250 7.24 -18.21 -4.76
CA LEU A 250 6.26 -18.10 -3.68
C LEU A 250 4.85 -18.54 -4.09
N ILE A 251 4.60 -18.77 -5.38
CA ILE A 251 3.31 -19.23 -5.87
C ILE A 251 3.40 -20.74 -6.13
N SER A 252 3.12 -21.52 -5.10
CA SER A 252 3.18 -22.99 -5.17
C SER A 252 1.90 -23.61 -5.71
N ALA A 253 0.74 -22.99 -5.46
CA ALA A 253 -0.55 -23.51 -5.87
C ALA A 253 -0.87 -23.13 -7.33
N GLU A 254 -1.33 -24.11 -8.12
CA GLU A 254 -1.76 -23.89 -9.50
C GLU A 254 -3.02 -23.02 -9.59
N GLU A 255 -3.87 -23.10 -8.58
CA GLU A 255 -5.07 -22.26 -8.44
C GLU A 255 -4.72 -20.77 -8.33
N ASP A 256 -3.72 -20.44 -7.52
CA ASP A 256 -3.25 -19.05 -7.37
C ASP A 256 -2.65 -18.52 -8.67
N ARG A 257 -1.88 -19.34 -9.39
CA ARG A 257 -1.35 -18.98 -10.71
C ARG A 257 -2.44 -18.65 -11.70
N LYS A 258 -3.47 -19.50 -11.74
CA LYS A 258 -4.62 -19.30 -12.60
C LYS A 258 -5.35 -18.02 -12.23
N ARG A 259 -5.66 -17.82 -10.93
CA ARG A 259 -6.29 -16.61 -10.42
C ARG A 259 -5.49 -15.35 -10.80
N TYR A 260 -4.19 -15.35 -10.59
CA TYR A 260 -3.35 -14.20 -10.91
C TYR A 260 -3.26 -13.92 -12.41
N LYS A 261 -3.32 -14.98 -13.23
CA LYS A 261 -3.41 -14.84 -14.68
C LYS A 261 -4.77 -14.28 -15.12
N ASP A 262 -5.86 -14.73 -14.53
CA ASP A 262 -7.19 -14.20 -14.80
C ASP A 262 -7.28 -12.71 -14.44
N LEU A 263 -6.67 -12.30 -13.33
CA LEU A 263 -6.57 -10.90 -12.93
C LEU A 263 -5.76 -10.04 -13.91
N LEU A 264 -4.76 -10.60 -14.62
CA LEU A 264 -4.07 -9.87 -15.70
C LEU A 264 -5.03 -9.53 -16.85
N SER A 265 -5.95 -10.43 -17.18
CA SER A 265 -6.97 -10.19 -18.20
C SER A 265 -7.91 -9.05 -17.78
N VAL A 266 -8.37 -9.04 -16.53
CA VAL A 266 -9.18 -7.96 -15.96
C VAL A 266 -8.46 -6.61 -16.05
N VAL A 267 -7.17 -6.58 -15.75
CA VAL A 267 -6.37 -5.35 -15.82
C VAL A 267 -6.16 -4.89 -17.28
N LYS A 268 -5.97 -5.82 -18.23
CA LYS A 268 -5.87 -5.50 -19.66
C LYS A 268 -7.17 -4.86 -20.18
N GLU A 269 -8.31 -5.39 -19.76
CA GLU A 269 -9.63 -4.82 -20.09
C GLU A 269 -9.81 -3.43 -19.49
N GLU A 270 -9.49 -3.24 -18.20
CA GLU A 270 -9.58 -1.92 -17.55
C GLU A 270 -8.66 -0.89 -18.22
N TYR A 271 -7.43 -1.29 -18.56
CA TYR A 271 -6.53 -0.40 -19.29
C TYR A 271 -7.10 -0.01 -20.67
N THR A 272 -7.72 -0.97 -21.37
CA THR A 272 -8.38 -0.69 -22.65
C THR A 272 -9.50 0.34 -22.47
N GLU A 273 -10.29 0.24 -21.41
CA GLU A 273 -11.34 1.23 -21.11
C GLU A 273 -10.76 2.61 -20.72
N ILE A 274 -9.66 2.65 -19.98
CA ILE A 274 -8.95 3.89 -19.67
C ILE A 274 -8.53 4.60 -20.97
N VAL A 275 -7.87 3.86 -21.88
CA VAL A 275 -7.40 4.41 -23.16
C VAL A 275 -8.56 4.85 -24.04
N LYS A 276 -9.64 4.07 -24.14
CA LYS A 276 -10.83 4.46 -24.89
C LYS A 276 -11.42 5.78 -24.39
N ASN A 277 -11.52 5.92 -23.05
CA ASN A 277 -12.04 7.13 -22.43
C ASN A 277 -11.13 8.34 -22.71
N GLU A 278 -9.80 8.16 -22.69
CA GLU A 278 -8.85 9.23 -22.99
C GLU A 278 -8.91 9.65 -24.46
N VAL A 279 -8.96 8.67 -25.38
CA VAL A 279 -9.13 8.94 -26.82
C VAL A 279 -10.45 9.66 -27.06
N GLN A 280 -11.54 9.21 -26.45
CA GLN A 280 -12.82 9.85 -26.58
C GLN A 280 -12.80 11.29 -26.05
N ARG A 281 -12.15 11.54 -24.92
CA ARG A 281 -11.95 12.90 -24.41
C ARG A 281 -11.10 13.75 -25.35
N ALA A 282 -10.03 13.20 -25.92
CA ALA A 282 -9.17 13.91 -26.84
C ALA A 282 -9.92 14.28 -28.14
N ILE A 283 -10.80 13.40 -28.64
CA ILE A 283 -11.63 13.66 -29.80
C ILE A 283 -12.77 14.65 -29.49
N SER A 284 -13.36 14.51 -28.28
CA SER A 284 -14.51 15.32 -27.84
C SER A 284 -14.09 16.63 -27.17
N ALA A 285 -12.80 16.91 -27.10
CA ALA A 285 -12.21 17.94 -26.24
C ALA A 285 -12.49 19.38 -26.72
N ASP A 286 -13.75 19.75 -26.63
CA ASP A 286 -14.09 21.11 -26.25
C ASP A 286 -14.38 21.14 -24.73
N GLU A 287 -13.31 21.16 -23.94
CA GLU A 287 -13.40 21.20 -22.47
C GLU A 287 -14.20 22.39 -21.98
N GLU A 288 -14.18 23.51 -22.76
CA GLU A 288 -15.00 24.68 -22.49
C GLU A 288 -16.49 24.43 -22.82
N ALA A 289 -16.79 23.66 -23.86
CA ALA A 289 -18.18 23.30 -24.16
C ALA A 289 -18.76 22.37 -23.10
N ILE A 290 -17.96 21.41 -22.62
CA ILE A 290 -18.35 20.52 -21.51
C ILE A 290 -18.55 21.32 -20.24
N LYS A 291 -17.63 22.19 -19.87
CA LYS A 291 -17.77 23.09 -18.70
C LYS A 291 -19.00 24.00 -18.81
N ARG A 292 -19.27 24.53 -19.99
CA ARG A 292 -20.49 25.32 -20.26
C ARG A 292 -21.75 24.50 -20.10
N LEU A 293 -21.76 23.28 -20.66
CA LEU A 293 -22.92 22.38 -20.56
C LEU A 293 -23.18 21.96 -19.08
N CYS A 294 -22.15 21.56 -18.35
CA CYS A 294 -22.25 21.24 -16.93
C CYS A 294 -22.69 22.45 -16.10
N GLY A 295 -22.11 23.63 -16.36
CA GLY A 295 -22.51 24.87 -15.68
C GLY A 295 -23.98 25.21 -15.93
N ASN A 296 -24.42 25.15 -17.19
CA ASN A 296 -25.83 25.36 -17.52
C ASN A 296 -26.75 24.35 -16.88
N TYR A 297 -26.37 23.08 -16.85
CA TYR A 297 -27.12 22.01 -16.16
C TYR A 297 -27.26 22.28 -14.67
N ILE A 298 -26.18 22.63 -13.99
CA ILE A 298 -26.18 22.95 -12.56
C ILE A 298 -27.01 24.21 -12.27
N ASP A 299 -26.86 25.27 -13.09
CA ASP A 299 -27.66 26.49 -12.95
C ASP A 299 -29.15 26.20 -13.09
N ASN A 300 -29.54 25.34 -14.03
CA ASN A 300 -30.95 24.92 -14.24
C ASN A 300 -31.46 24.04 -13.08
N ILE A 301 -30.69 23.07 -12.58
CA ILE A 301 -31.06 22.26 -11.42
C ILE A 301 -31.25 23.14 -10.18
N LYS A 302 -30.33 24.09 -9.95
CA LYS A 302 -30.41 25.00 -8.84
C LYS A 302 -31.72 25.81 -8.89
N ALA A 303 -32.02 26.44 -10.01
CA ALA A 303 -33.23 27.22 -10.18
C ALA A 303 -34.48 26.35 -10.08
N TYR A 304 -34.48 25.14 -10.66
CA TYR A 304 -35.58 24.18 -10.53
C TYR A 304 -35.86 23.80 -9.08
N THR A 305 -34.81 23.46 -8.32
CA THR A 305 -34.92 23.02 -6.92
C THR A 305 -35.36 24.15 -6.00
N GLN A 306 -34.89 25.40 -6.28
CA GLN A 306 -35.23 26.59 -5.50
C GLN A 306 -36.52 27.30 -5.97
N ARG A 307 -37.13 26.80 -7.07
CA ARG A 307 -38.29 27.42 -7.73
C ARG A 307 -38.01 28.87 -8.19
N GLU A 308 -36.81 29.10 -8.64
CA GLU A 308 -36.32 30.38 -9.14
C GLU A 308 -36.26 30.35 -10.67
N ARG A 309 -35.99 31.52 -11.29
CA ARG A 309 -35.73 31.65 -12.74
C ARG A 309 -34.25 31.65 -13.04
N VAL A 310 -33.86 31.10 -14.17
CA VAL A 310 -32.48 31.11 -14.65
C VAL A 310 -32.27 32.37 -15.47
N ARG A 311 -31.21 33.13 -15.15
CA ARG A 311 -30.81 34.26 -15.99
C ARG A 311 -30.09 33.77 -17.24
N ASN A 312 -30.68 33.97 -18.38
CA ASN A 312 -30.05 33.64 -19.64
C ASN A 312 -28.85 34.56 -19.90
N LYS A 313 -27.66 33.98 -20.00
CA LYS A 313 -26.39 34.72 -20.17
C LYS A 313 -26.26 35.44 -21.52
N PHE A 314 -27.09 35.04 -22.53
CA PHE A 314 -27.07 35.61 -23.89
C PHE A 314 -28.12 36.71 -24.06
N THR A 315 -29.32 36.50 -23.55
CA THR A 315 -30.44 37.44 -23.71
C THR A 315 -30.57 38.39 -22.54
N GLY A 316 -29.97 38.06 -21.40
CA GLY A 316 -30.11 38.80 -20.15
C GLY A 316 -31.47 38.69 -19.45
N GLN A 317 -32.40 37.90 -20.02
CA GLN A 317 -33.75 37.70 -19.50
C GLN A 317 -33.82 36.55 -18.52
N ASP A 318 -34.78 36.60 -17.59
CA ASP A 318 -35.03 35.55 -16.62
C ASP A 318 -36.04 34.55 -17.22
N GLU A 319 -35.57 33.34 -17.50
CA GLU A 319 -36.32 32.25 -18.13
C GLU A 319 -36.68 31.15 -17.12
N GLN A 320 -37.66 30.32 -17.42
CA GLN A 320 -37.92 29.10 -16.64
C GLN A 320 -36.77 28.10 -16.82
N PRO A 321 -36.46 27.25 -15.81
CA PRO A 321 -35.47 26.19 -15.95
C PRO A 321 -35.73 25.32 -17.19
N ASP A 322 -34.69 25.06 -17.96
CA ASP A 322 -34.78 24.24 -19.19
C ASP A 322 -34.89 22.75 -18.84
N GLU A 323 -36.15 22.29 -18.73
CA GLU A 323 -36.47 20.90 -18.44
C GLU A 323 -35.96 19.95 -19.54
N ARG A 324 -35.92 20.38 -20.80
CA ARG A 324 -35.43 19.56 -21.91
C ARG A 324 -33.94 19.32 -21.82
N LEU A 325 -33.17 20.36 -21.49
CA LEU A 325 -31.73 20.23 -21.28
C LEU A 325 -31.46 19.26 -20.10
N MET A 326 -32.14 19.47 -18.97
CA MET A 326 -31.95 18.60 -17.80
C MET A 326 -32.27 17.14 -18.10
N ARG A 327 -33.42 16.87 -18.72
CA ARG A 327 -33.84 15.53 -19.11
C ARG A 327 -32.92 14.87 -20.12
N SER A 328 -32.43 15.60 -21.12
CA SER A 328 -31.52 15.06 -22.12
C SER A 328 -30.20 14.53 -21.54
N ILE A 329 -29.75 15.14 -20.44
CA ILE A 329 -28.54 14.70 -19.73
C ILE A 329 -28.89 13.52 -18.78
N GLU A 330 -29.96 13.63 -18.03
CA GLU A 330 -30.42 12.63 -17.07
C GLU A 330 -30.74 11.27 -17.73
N GLU A 331 -31.35 11.28 -18.91
CA GLU A 331 -31.65 10.08 -19.70
C GLU A 331 -30.36 9.36 -20.17
N ARG A 332 -29.33 10.12 -20.51
CA ARG A 332 -28.03 9.56 -20.94
C ARG A 332 -27.26 8.90 -19.82
N ILE A 333 -27.56 9.22 -18.57
CA ILE A 333 -27.00 8.59 -17.37
C ILE A 333 -27.99 7.65 -16.69
N ASP A 334 -29.02 7.20 -17.42
CA ASP A 334 -30.02 6.22 -16.99
C ASP A 334 -30.83 6.64 -15.74
N ILE A 335 -31.10 7.93 -15.57
CA ILE A 335 -31.99 8.41 -14.51
C ILE A 335 -33.44 8.39 -15.02
N PRO A 336 -34.30 7.50 -14.47
CA PRO A 336 -35.69 7.44 -14.86
C PRO A 336 -36.45 8.70 -14.43
N GLU A 337 -37.50 9.05 -15.17
CA GLU A 337 -38.28 10.26 -14.92
C GLU A 337 -38.88 10.31 -13.51
N THR A 338 -39.23 9.15 -12.96
CA THR A 338 -39.76 9.01 -11.60
C THR A 338 -38.76 9.40 -10.50
N ARG A 339 -37.46 9.39 -10.78
CA ARG A 339 -36.39 9.73 -9.82
C ARG A 339 -35.72 11.07 -10.08
N LYS A 340 -36.16 11.81 -11.09
CA LYS A 340 -35.50 13.07 -11.48
C LYS A 340 -35.41 14.10 -10.36
N ASP A 341 -36.47 14.26 -9.57
CA ASP A 341 -36.54 15.27 -8.51
C ASP A 341 -35.63 14.90 -7.31
N ASP A 342 -35.55 13.62 -7.01
CA ASP A 342 -34.66 13.13 -5.95
C ASP A 342 -33.20 13.28 -6.37
N PHE A 343 -32.88 12.89 -7.58
CA PHE A 343 -31.54 13.00 -8.16
C PHE A 343 -31.07 14.48 -8.20
N ARG A 344 -31.92 15.40 -8.65
CA ARG A 344 -31.61 16.84 -8.68
C ARG A 344 -31.36 17.39 -7.28
N ARG A 345 -32.14 16.96 -6.27
CA ARG A 345 -31.91 17.32 -4.87
C ARG A 345 -30.62 16.75 -4.32
N GLU A 346 -30.29 15.51 -4.63
CA GLU A 346 -29.03 14.88 -4.22
C GLU A 346 -27.82 15.65 -4.75
N ILE A 347 -27.83 16.05 -6.03
CA ILE A 347 -26.76 16.88 -6.60
C ILE A 347 -26.61 18.21 -5.85
N MET A 348 -27.73 18.89 -5.59
CA MET A 348 -27.68 20.19 -4.87
C MET A 348 -27.16 20.04 -3.44
N ASN A 349 -27.56 18.98 -2.73
CA ASN A 349 -27.06 18.67 -1.41
C ASN A 349 -25.55 18.37 -1.43
N TYR A 350 -25.09 17.63 -2.43
CA TYR A 350 -23.67 17.31 -2.60
C TYR A 350 -22.84 18.56 -2.87
N ILE A 351 -23.31 19.44 -3.77
CA ILE A 351 -22.65 20.73 -4.07
C ILE A 351 -22.60 21.60 -2.81
N GLY A 352 -23.71 21.63 -2.03
CA GLY A 352 -23.75 22.36 -0.76
C GLY A 352 -22.74 21.85 0.25
N ALA A 353 -22.59 20.54 0.37
CA ALA A 353 -21.60 19.92 1.25
C ALA A 353 -20.18 20.23 0.82
N LEU A 354 -19.87 20.17 -0.49
CA LEU A 354 -18.54 20.54 -1.01
C LEU A 354 -18.19 22.02 -0.76
N ALA A 355 -19.18 22.90 -0.86
CA ALA A 355 -18.97 24.34 -0.60
C ALA A 355 -18.67 24.60 0.89
N LEU A 356 -19.24 23.84 1.81
CA LEU A 356 -18.93 23.92 3.24
C LEU A 356 -17.51 23.43 3.56
N ASP A 357 -17.03 22.44 2.83
CA ASP A 357 -15.66 21.91 2.95
C ASP A 357 -14.57 22.80 2.29
N GLY A 358 -14.94 23.97 1.76
CA GLY A 358 -14.01 24.91 1.12
C GLY A 358 -13.41 24.43 -0.20
N LYS A 359 -13.93 23.36 -0.78
CA LYS A 359 -13.57 22.88 -2.12
C LYS A 359 -14.41 23.62 -3.16
N LYS A 360 -13.73 24.47 -3.94
CA LYS A 360 -14.31 25.14 -5.11
C LYS A 360 -14.37 24.22 -6.31
#